data_f2df35fa50fe6bae195bb597fa17f7f8
#
_entry.id   f2df35fa50fe6bae195bb597fa17f7f8
#
_cell.length_a   1.000
_cell.length_b   1.000
_cell.length_c   1.000
_cell.angle_alpha   90.00
_cell.angle_beta   90.00
_cell.angle_gamma   90.00
#
_symmetry.space_group_name_H-M   'P 1'
#
loop_
_entity.id
_entity.type
_entity.pdbx_description
1 polymer ?
#
loop_
_entity_poly.entity_id
_entity_poly.type
_entity_poly.pdbx_seq_one_letter_code
_entity_poly.pdbx_strand_id
1 'polypeptide(L)'
;MKIAIVGLGLIGGSVCKALKKNTFHHIMGLDADGEVCRKALDSGAIDEIITADGLNDADMTMLCLYPETIVEFVKQHKDRFKPGSIVTDSCGVKEYVVTRCTEVLEPLGVIFVGSHPMAGREFSGFDYSTDDLFKGASYIITPSENTPKMAIDLLSTLACCMGFGKVVTATPKQHDINCLLYTSPSPRDTR
;
A
#
# COMPACT_ATOMS: atom_id res chain seq x y z
N MET A 1 10.72 2.02 -12.76
CA MET A 1 9.24 1.90 -12.83
C MET A 1 8.62 3.22 -12.39
N LYS A 2 7.40 3.47 -12.84
CA LYS A 2 6.51 4.50 -12.29
C LYS A 2 5.64 3.88 -11.20
N ILE A 3 5.71 4.42 -9.99
CA ILE A 3 4.96 3.91 -8.82
C ILE A 3 4.04 5.03 -8.34
N ALA A 4 2.72 4.78 -8.36
CA ALA A 4 1.72 5.69 -7.82
C ALA A 4 1.42 5.34 -6.35
N ILE A 5 1.41 6.35 -5.48
CA ILE A 5 0.99 6.22 -4.08
C ILE A 5 -0.27 7.06 -3.90
N VAL A 6 -1.36 6.41 -3.52
CA VAL A 6 -2.66 7.03 -3.28
C VAL A 6 -2.91 7.10 -1.77
N GLY A 7 -3.09 8.31 -1.25
CA GLY A 7 -3.10 8.58 0.19
C GLY A 7 -1.69 8.85 0.71
N LEU A 8 -1.36 10.13 0.87
CA LEU A 8 -0.04 10.59 1.29
C LEU A 8 0.01 10.90 2.82
N GLY A 9 -0.71 10.13 3.62
CA GLY A 9 -0.66 10.22 5.08
C GLY A 9 0.65 9.68 5.65
N LEU A 10 0.60 9.23 6.91
CA LEU A 10 1.79 8.65 7.59
C LEU A 10 2.40 7.48 6.79
N ILE A 11 1.59 6.50 6.41
CA ILE A 11 2.08 5.30 5.71
C ILE A 11 2.51 5.64 4.28
N GLY A 12 1.63 6.25 3.48
CA GLY A 12 1.95 6.58 2.08
C GLY A 12 3.11 7.56 1.95
N GLY A 13 3.17 8.59 2.79
CA GLY A 13 4.30 9.51 2.85
C GLY A 13 5.61 8.81 3.22
N SER A 14 5.58 7.85 4.16
CA SER A 14 6.76 7.08 4.52
C SER A 14 7.20 6.12 3.41
N VAL A 15 6.24 5.49 2.70
CA VAL A 15 6.53 4.69 1.50
C VAL A 15 7.24 5.54 0.46
N CYS A 16 6.69 6.73 0.14
CA CYS A 16 7.31 7.65 -0.80
C CYS A 16 8.76 7.97 -0.41
N LYS A 17 8.98 8.44 0.82
CA LYS A 17 10.30 8.81 1.33
C LYS A 17 11.29 7.64 1.32
N ALA A 18 10.86 6.45 1.75
CA ALA A 18 11.71 5.26 1.76
C ALA A 18 12.10 4.81 0.34
N LEU A 19 11.14 4.80 -0.60
CA LEU A 19 11.42 4.45 -1.99
C LEU A 19 12.32 5.49 -2.68
N LYS A 20 12.09 6.79 -2.47
CA LYS A 20 12.95 7.86 -3.01
C LYS A 20 14.38 7.77 -2.52
N LYS A 21 14.57 7.41 -1.25
CA LYS A 21 15.91 7.28 -0.65
C LYS A 21 16.67 6.07 -1.18
N ASN A 22 16.00 4.94 -1.40
CA ASN A 22 16.64 3.65 -1.62
C ASN A 22 16.47 3.09 -3.04
N THR A 23 15.78 3.80 -3.93
CA THR A 23 15.54 3.36 -5.31
C THR A 23 15.63 4.52 -6.30
N PHE A 24 15.65 4.20 -7.59
CA PHE A 24 15.57 5.16 -8.69
C PHE A 24 14.19 5.16 -9.36
N HIS A 25 13.15 4.71 -8.66
CA HIS A 25 11.79 4.71 -9.20
C HIS A 25 11.24 6.13 -9.28
N HIS A 26 10.39 6.36 -10.27
CA HIS A 26 9.62 7.60 -10.38
C HIS A 26 8.37 7.47 -9.51
N ILE A 27 8.26 8.29 -8.49
CA ILE A 27 7.19 8.23 -7.50
C ILE A 27 6.15 9.29 -7.80
N MET A 28 4.93 8.85 -8.06
CA MET A 28 3.78 9.71 -8.33
C MET A 28 2.85 9.72 -7.11
N GLY A 29 2.39 10.89 -6.70
CA GLY A 29 1.54 11.04 -5.52
C GLY A 29 0.13 11.51 -5.86
N LEU A 30 -0.87 10.92 -5.19
CA LEU A 30 -2.26 11.34 -5.24
C LEU A 30 -2.83 11.38 -3.82
N ASP A 31 -3.37 12.51 -3.43
CA ASP A 31 -4.14 12.67 -2.19
C ASP A 31 -5.35 13.58 -2.44
N ALA A 32 -6.40 13.44 -1.65
CA ALA A 32 -7.57 14.30 -1.71
C ALA A 32 -7.24 15.73 -1.26
N ASP A 33 -6.25 15.89 -0.39
CA ASP A 33 -5.75 17.18 0.06
C ASP A 33 -4.59 17.65 -0.83
N GLY A 34 -4.85 18.66 -1.66
CA GLY A 34 -3.84 19.27 -2.54
C GLY A 34 -2.66 19.93 -1.80
N GLU A 35 -2.83 20.32 -0.52
CA GLU A 35 -1.71 20.81 0.29
C GLU A 35 -0.74 19.69 0.66
N VAL A 36 -1.27 18.52 1.00
CA VAL A 36 -0.46 17.33 1.26
C VAL A 36 0.35 16.94 0.01
N CYS A 37 -0.29 16.97 -1.16
CA CYS A 37 0.40 16.72 -2.43
C CYS A 37 1.56 17.70 -2.66
N ARG A 38 1.35 19.00 -2.44
CA ARG A 38 2.40 20.04 -2.60
C ARG A 38 3.53 19.81 -1.60
N LYS A 39 3.24 19.58 -0.33
CA LYS A 39 4.25 19.26 0.69
C LYS A 39 5.09 18.04 0.31
N ALA A 40 4.45 16.99 -0.21
CA ALA A 40 5.15 15.79 -0.63
C ALA A 40 6.09 16.08 -1.82
N LEU A 41 5.67 16.90 -2.78
CA LEU A 41 6.49 17.32 -3.92
C LEU A 41 7.65 18.21 -3.46
N ASP A 42 7.37 19.24 -2.68
CA ASP A 42 8.37 20.22 -2.21
C ASP A 42 9.44 19.56 -1.32
N SER A 43 9.07 18.54 -0.56
CA SER A 43 10.01 17.75 0.25
C SER A 43 10.83 16.73 -0.56
N GLY A 44 10.54 16.55 -1.85
CA GLY A 44 11.17 15.54 -2.70
C GLY A 44 10.73 14.10 -2.39
N ALA A 45 9.63 13.91 -1.64
CA ALA A 45 9.09 12.59 -1.36
C ALA A 45 8.42 11.96 -2.59
N ILE A 46 7.90 12.80 -3.50
CA ILE A 46 7.37 12.39 -4.79
C ILE A 46 8.03 13.22 -5.91
N ASP A 47 7.99 12.68 -7.14
CA ASP A 47 8.49 13.37 -8.33
C ASP A 47 7.38 14.12 -9.07
N GLU A 48 6.13 13.70 -8.88
CA GLU A 48 4.98 14.17 -9.64
C GLU A 48 3.69 14.08 -8.82
N ILE A 49 2.85 15.11 -8.90
CA ILE A 49 1.47 15.07 -8.42
C ILE A 49 0.59 14.60 -9.57
N ILE A 50 -0.22 13.58 -9.37
CA ILE A 50 -1.15 13.07 -10.37
C ILE A 50 -2.60 13.23 -9.93
N THR A 51 -3.50 13.15 -10.91
CA THR A 51 -4.92 12.86 -10.71
C THR A 51 -5.19 11.37 -10.94
N ALA A 52 -6.43 10.92 -10.76
CA ALA A 52 -6.79 9.54 -11.04
C ALA A 52 -6.49 9.11 -12.50
N ASP A 53 -6.51 10.03 -13.45
CA ASP A 53 -6.15 9.75 -14.85
C ASP A 53 -4.68 9.33 -15.00
N GLY A 54 -3.79 9.85 -14.15
CA GLY A 54 -2.37 9.50 -14.15
C GLY A 54 -2.07 8.06 -13.69
N LEU A 55 -3.04 7.36 -13.10
CA LEU A 55 -2.88 5.95 -12.74
C LEU A 55 -2.64 5.04 -13.95
N ASN A 56 -3.08 5.45 -15.14
CA ASN A 56 -2.83 4.71 -16.38
C ASN A 56 -1.35 4.65 -16.77
N ASP A 57 -0.54 5.54 -16.23
CA ASP A 57 0.92 5.57 -16.46
C ASP A 57 1.70 4.75 -15.43
N ALA A 58 1.07 4.35 -14.32
CA ALA A 58 1.72 3.63 -13.25
C ALA A 58 1.92 2.14 -13.59
N ASP A 59 3.13 1.65 -13.37
CA ASP A 59 3.43 0.22 -13.44
C ASP A 59 2.96 -0.50 -12.17
N MET A 60 2.90 0.24 -11.06
CA MET A 60 2.39 -0.21 -9.78
C MET A 60 1.68 0.93 -9.05
N THR A 61 0.58 0.62 -8.37
CA THR A 61 -0.15 1.55 -7.49
C THR A 61 -0.27 0.98 -6.08
N MET A 62 0.09 1.76 -5.06
CA MET A 62 -0.15 1.42 -3.66
C MET A 62 -1.24 2.32 -3.08
N LEU A 63 -2.30 1.71 -2.55
CA LEU A 63 -3.45 2.37 -1.95
C LEU A 63 -3.27 2.45 -0.43
N CYS A 64 -2.90 3.62 0.08
CA CYS A 64 -2.66 3.89 1.50
C CYS A 64 -3.87 4.60 2.12
N LEU A 65 -5.04 3.96 2.01
CA LEU A 65 -6.34 4.47 2.42
C LEU A 65 -7.01 3.53 3.43
N TYR A 66 -8.16 3.93 3.98
CA TYR A 66 -8.99 3.05 4.80
C TYR A 66 -9.67 1.96 3.96
N PRO A 67 -10.00 0.79 4.54
CA PRO A 67 -10.49 -0.38 3.80
C PRO A 67 -11.68 -0.09 2.88
N GLU A 68 -12.71 0.57 3.38
CA GLU A 68 -13.89 0.95 2.61
C GLU A 68 -13.54 1.92 1.48
N THR A 69 -12.70 2.91 1.79
CA THR A 69 -12.24 3.92 0.81
C THR A 69 -11.41 3.28 -0.30
N ILE A 70 -10.59 2.24 0.01
CA ILE A 70 -9.85 1.48 -1.00
C ILE A 70 -10.81 0.83 -2.01
N VAL A 71 -11.83 0.13 -1.51
CA VAL A 71 -12.79 -0.58 -2.36
C VAL A 71 -13.60 0.41 -3.21
N GLU A 72 -14.03 1.53 -2.64
CA GLU A 72 -14.74 2.59 -3.36
C GLU A 72 -13.86 3.24 -4.41
N PHE A 73 -12.62 3.58 -4.08
CA PHE A 73 -11.64 4.17 -5.00
C PHE A 73 -11.38 3.24 -6.18
N VAL A 74 -11.15 1.96 -5.94
CA VAL A 74 -10.94 0.97 -6.99
C VAL A 74 -12.16 0.87 -7.91
N LYS A 75 -13.37 0.79 -7.37
CA LYS A 75 -14.62 0.75 -8.17
C LYS A 75 -14.80 2.00 -9.01
N GLN A 76 -14.56 3.17 -8.45
CA GLN A 76 -14.73 4.46 -9.12
C GLN A 76 -13.71 4.67 -10.23
N HIS A 77 -12.48 4.20 -10.04
CA HIS A 77 -11.36 4.46 -10.95
C HIS A 77 -10.83 3.21 -11.68
N LYS A 78 -11.60 2.12 -11.71
CA LYS A 78 -11.17 0.81 -12.27
C LYS A 78 -10.61 0.92 -13.70
N ASP A 79 -11.20 1.77 -14.53
CA ASP A 79 -10.80 1.96 -15.93
C ASP A 79 -9.58 2.89 -16.10
N ARG A 80 -9.01 3.38 -14.99
CA ARG A 80 -7.81 4.23 -14.96
C ARG A 80 -6.54 3.47 -14.62
N PHE A 81 -6.66 2.22 -14.18
CA PHE A 81 -5.48 1.40 -13.95
C PHE A 81 -4.98 0.80 -15.27
N LYS A 82 -3.66 0.80 -15.45
CA LYS A 82 -3.00 0.25 -16.64
C LYS A 82 -3.15 -1.28 -16.66
N PRO A 83 -3.68 -1.90 -17.73
CA PRO A 83 -3.68 -3.35 -17.87
C PRO A 83 -2.26 -3.93 -17.71
N GLY A 84 -2.13 -5.01 -16.95
CA GLY A 84 -0.85 -5.63 -16.60
C GLY A 84 -0.12 -4.97 -15.44
N SER A 85 -0.61 -3.83 -14.90
CA SER A 85 -0.04 -3.21 -13.71
C SER A 85 -0.42 -3.96 -12.43
N ILE A 86 0.31 -3.69 -11.36
CA ILE A 86 0.07 -4.24 -10.03
C ILE A 86 -0.55 -3.16 -9.15
N VAL A 87 -1.66 -3.51 -8.49
CA VAL A 87 -2.28 -2.68 -7.45
C VAL A 87 -2.15 -3.40 -6.12
N THR A 88 -1.71 -2.70 -5.10
CA THR A 88 -1.61 -3.20 -3.73
C THR A 88 -2.18 -2.18 -2.75
N ASP A 89 -2.41 -2.61 -1.52
CA ASP A 89 -2.89 -1.73 -0.44
C ASP A 89 -1.97 -1.80 0.78
N SER A 90 -2.25 -0.98 1.79
CA SER A 90 -1.50 -0.96 3.05
C SER A 90 -2.38 -1.12 4.28
N CYS A 91 -3.67 -1.42 4.12
CA CYS A 91 -4.60 -1.46 5.25
C CYS A 91 -4.51 -2.76 6.08
N GLY A 92 -5.02 -2.71 7.30
CA GLY A 92 -4.97 -3.83 8.26
C GLY A 92 -6.06 -4.89 8.10
N VAL A 93 -6.95 -4.78 7.11
CA VAL A 93 -8.05 -5.74 6.84
C VAL A 93 -7.86 -6.33 5.46
N LYS A 94 -7.71 -7.65 5.33
CA LYS A 94 -7.31 -8.29 4.08
C LYS A 94 -8.43 -9.04 3.37
N GLU A 95 -9.19 -9.86 4.05
CA GLU A 95 -10.20 -10.72 3.39
C GLU A 95 -11.20 -9.89 2.58
N TYR A 96 -11.73 -8.83 3.19
CA TYR A 96 -12.66 -7.92 2.53
C TYR A 96 -12.03 -7.18 1.34
N VAL A 97 -10.87 -6.55 1.56
CA VAL A 97 -10.23 -5.69 0.55
C VAL A 97 -9.72 -6.52 -0.63
N VAL A 98 -9.01 -7.63 -0.36
CA VAL A 98 -8.46 -8.48 -1.43
C VAL A 98 -9.59 -9.06 -2.28
N THR A 99 -10.64 -9.59 -1.66
CA THR A 99 -11.79 -10.14 -2.40
C THR A 99 -12.41 -9.08 -3.31
N ARG A 100 -12.77 -7.92 -2.74
CA ARG A 100 -13.50 -6.88 -3.50
C ARG A 100 -12.67 -6.22 -4.59
N CYS A 101 -11.39 -5.96 -4.32
CA CYS A 101 -10.52 -5.34 -5.32
C CYS A 101 -10.16 -6.31 -6.45
N THR A 102 -9.92 -7.59 -6.13
CA THR A 102 -9.66 -8.63 -7.14
C THR A 102 -10.86 -8.83 -8.07
N GLU A 103 -12.08 -8.93 -7.52
CA GLU A 103 -13.32 -9.04 -8.31
C GLU A 103 -13.48 -7.90 -9.35
N VAL A 104 -13.01 -6.70 -9.01
CA VAL A 104 -13.13 -5.51 -9.89
C VAL A 104 -11.98 -5.43 -10.89
N LEU A 105 -10.75 -5.73 -10.49
CA LEU A 105 -9.55 -5.44 -11.26
C LEU A 105 -9.09 -6.60 -12.15
N GLU A 106 -9.25 -7.85 -11.70
CA GLU A 106 -8.80 -9.04 -12.46
C GLU A 106 -9.43 -9.12 -13.86
N PRO A 107 -10.75 -8.86 -14.05
CA PRO A 107 -11.37 -8.86 -15.38
C PRO A 107 -10.79 -7.80 -16.35
N LEU A 108 -10.12 -6.77 -15.81
CA LEU A 108 -9.48 -5.70 -16.58
C LEU A 108 -7.99 -5.98 -16.84
N GLY A 109 -7.50 -7.16 -16.45
CA GLY A 109 -6.09 -7.53 -16.59
C GLY A 109 -5.16 -6.80 -15.62
N VAL A 110 -5.69 -6.24 -14.53
CA VAL A 110 -4.91 -5.58 -13.46
C VAL A 110 -4.76 -6.55 -12.30
N ILE A 111 -3.53 -6.69 -11.79
CA ILE A 111 -3.20 -7.64 -10.72
C ILE A 111 -3.37 -6.96 -9.37
N PHE A 112 -4.32 -7.41 -8.55
CA PHE A 112 -4.43 -6.95 -7.16
C PHE A 112 -3.72 -7.91 -6.21
N VAL A 113 -2.86 -7.36 -5.33
CA VAL A 113 -2.16 -8.12 -4.28
C VAL A 113 -2.30 -7.38 -2.97
N GLY A 114 -2.97 -7.95 -2.00
CA GLY A 114 -3.10 -7.33 -0.69
C GLY A 114 -1.74 -7.25 0.03
N SER A 115 -1.54 -6.19 0.78
CA SER A 115 -0.38 -6.09 1.67
C SER A 115 -0.69 -5.32 2.95
N HIS A 116 0.16 -5.51 3.96
CA HIS A 116 0.04 -4.81 5.25
C HIS A 116 1.41 -4.55 5.85
N PRO A 117 1.90 -3.31 5.81
CA PRO A 117 3.09 -2.90 6.57
C PRO A 117 2.74 -2.88 8.07
N MET A 118 3.35 -3.77 8.85
CA MET A 118 3.15 -3.87 10.30
C MET A 118 3.95 -2.77 11.02
N ALA A 119 3.68 -1.51 10.68
CA ALA A 119 4.34 -0.35 11.24
C ALA A 119 3.33 0.81 11.37
N GLY A 120 3.50 1.61 12.40
CA GLY A 120 2.67 2.78 12.66
C GLY A 120 3.24 3.61 13.81
N ARG A 121 2.65 4.77 14.01
CA ARG A 121 2.92 5.69 15.12
C ARG A 121 1.60 6.21 15.67
N GLU A 122 1.62 6.82 16.84
CA GLU A 122 0.44 7.43 17.46
C GLU A 122 -0.09 8.65 16.69
N PHE A 123 0.75 9.27 15.86
CA PHE A 123 0.41 10.44 15.05
C PHE A 123 0.09 10.05 13.62
N SER A 124 -0.80 10.81 12.97
CA SER A 124 -1.22 10.63 11.58
C SER A 124 -0.84 11.85 10.72
N GLY A 125 -0.86 11.68 9.41
CA GLY A 125 -0.59 12.73 8.43
C GLY A 125 0.82 12.69 7.86
N PHE A 126 1.00 13.42 6.76
CA PHE A 126 2.26 13.47 6.01
C PHE A 126 3.43 14.00 6.83
N ASP A 127 3.18 15.01 7.67
CA ASP A 127 4.22 15.69 8.46
C ASP A 127 4.93 14.75 9.45
N TYR A 128 4.29 13.63 9.82
CA TYR A 128 4.86 12.59 10.69
C TYR A 128 5.48 11.42 9.93
N SER A 129 5.43 11.42 8.60
CA SER A 129 6.02 10.37 7.76
C SER A 129 7.55 10.48 7.77
N THR A 130 8.22 9.33 7.77
CA THR A 130 9.69 9.24 7.76
C THR A 130 10.17 8.13 6.84
N ASP A 131 11.39 8.25 6.33
CA ASP A 131 12.01 7.27 5.44
C ASP A 131 12.44 5.96 6.14
N ASP A 132 12.41 5.94 7.46
CA ASP A 132 12.82 4.83 8.32
C ASP A 132 11.67 4.20 9.12
N LEU A 133 10.41 4.62 8.88
CA LEU A 133 9.23 4.10 9.59
C LEU A 133 9.16 2.57 9.59
N PHE A 134 9.59 1.95 8.50
CA PHE A 134 9.46 0.51 8.26
C PHE A 134 10.66 -0.30 8.71
N LYS A 135 11.70 0.35 9.23
CA LYS A 135 12.95 -0.30 9.61
C LYS A 135 12.74 -1.39 10.65
N GLY A 136 13.03 -2.63 10.26
CA GLY A 136 12.88 -3.81 11.12
C GLY A 136 11.46 -4.32 11.29
N ALA A 137 10.44 -3.62 10.77
CA ALA A 137 9.05 -4.07 10.82
C ALA A 137 8.82 -5.27 9.89
N SER A 138 7.67 -5.93 10.04
CA SER A 138 7.23 -6.99 9.13
C SER A 138 6.34 -6.41 8.02
N TYR A 139 6.50 -6.94 6.81
CA TYR A 139 5.62 -6.68 5.67
C TYR A 139 4.88 -7.96 5.33
N ILE A 140 3.55 -7.93 5.39
CA ILE A 140 2.73 -9.09 5.09
C ILE A 140 2.16 -8.93 3.68
N ILE A 141 2.34 -9.94 2.83
CA ILE A 141 1.75 -10.01 1.49
C ILE A 141 0.63 -11.05 1.52
N THR A 142 -0.54 -10.68 1.03
CA THR A 142 -1.72 -11.53 1.01
C THR A 142 -2.23 -11.71 -0.42
N PRO A 143 -1.59 -12.61 -1.20
CA PRO A 143 -1.98 -12.88 -2.57
C PRO A 143 -3.32 -13.64 -2.63
N SER A 144 -4.03 -13.48 -3.74
CA SER A 144 -5.11 -14.38 -4.15
C SER A 144 -4.53 -15.66 -4.76
N GLU A 145 -5.37 -16.67 -5.00
CA GLU A 145 -4.92 -17.93 -5.61
C GLU A 145 -4.30 -17.76 -7.01
N ASN A 146 -4.77 -16.76 -7.76
CA ASN A 146 -4.32 -16.48 -9.13
C ASN A 146 -3.19 -15.45 -9.19
N THR A 147 -2.70 -14.96 -8.06
CA THR A 147 -1.65 -13.93 -8.05
C THR A 147 -0.36 -14.45 -8.69
N PRO A 148 0.14 -13.81 -9.76
CA PRO A 148 1.39 -14.22 -10.38
C PRO A 148 2.57 -14.07 -9.40
N LYS A 149 3.47 -15.08 -9.41
CA LYS A 149 4.66 -15.04 -8.55
C LYS A 149 5.48 -13.77 -8.71
N MET A 150 5.60 -13.25 -9.94
CA MET A 150 6.33 -12.02 -10.22
C MET A 150 5.81 -10.80 -9.41
N ALA A 151 4.50 -10.74 -9.16
CA ALA A 151 3.91 -9.65 -8.39
C ALA A 151 4.31 -9.75 -6.89
N ILE A 152 4.34 -10.97 -6.36
CA ILE A 152 4.79 -11.24 -4.99
C ILE A 152 6.28 -10.91 -4.84
N ASP A 153 7.10 -11.34 -5.81
CA ASP A 153 8.55 -11.09 -5.81
C ASP A 153 8.85 -9.58 -5.91
N LEU A 154 8.09 -8.84 -6.72
CA LEU A 154 8.22 -7.38 -6.82
C LEU A 154 7.90 -6.69 -5.50
N LEU A 155 6.76 -7.01 -4.88
CA LEU A 155 6.38 -6.44 -3.58
C LEU A 155 7.40 -6.79 -2.49
N SER A 156 7.93 -8.02 -2.50
CA SER A 156 8.97 -8.44 -1.56
C SER A 156 10.25 -7.62 -1.74
N THR A 157 10.65 -7.37 -2.99
CA THR A 157 11.83 -6.55 -3.30
C THR A 157 11.63 -5.11 -2.83
N LEU A 158 10.47 -4.51 -3.13
CA LEU A 158 10.16 -3.15 -2.68
C LEU A 158 10.10 -3.05 -1.15
N ALA A 159 9.56 -4.06 -0.47
CA ALA A 159 9.57 -4.11 1.00
C ALA A 159 11.01 -4.10 1.55
N CYS A 160 11.91 -4.89 0.97
CA CYS A 160 13.32 -4.85 1.35
C CYS A 160 13.94 -3.46 1.11
N CYS A 161 13.66 -2.82 -0.02
CA CYS A 161 14.12 -1.45 -0.32
C CYS A 161 13.58 -0.42 0.68
N MET A 162 12.37 -0.61 1.18
CA MET A 162 11.77 0.26 2.21
C MET A 162 12.30 -0.01 3.62
N GLY A 163 13.17 -1.03 3.81
CA GLY A 163 13.82 -1.31 5.09
C GLY A 163 13.08 -2.29 6.00
N PHE A 164 12.04 -2.99 5.50
CA PHE A 164 11.39 -4.03 6.28
C PHE A 164 12.36 -5.15 6.65
N GLY A 165 12.32 -5.58 7.91
CA GLY A 165 13.19 -6.65 8.41
C GLY A 165 12.72 -8.05 8.06
N LYS A 166 11.43 -8.21 7.74
CA LYS A 166 10.82 -9.50 7.41
C LYS A 166 9.68 -9.33 6.42
N VAL A 167 9.64 -10.19 5.41
CA VAL A 167 8.49 -10.32 4.49
C VAL A 167 7.84 -11.68 4.73
N VAL A 168 6.52 -11.69 4.90
CA VAL A 168 5.72 -12.88 5.17
C VAL A 168 4.58 -12.95 4.19
N THR A 169 4.33 -14.14 3.65
CA THR A 169 3.14 -14.41 2.82
C THR A 169 2.13 -15.21 3.64
N ALA A 170 0.87 -14.78 3.61
CA ALA A 170 -0.25 -15.44 4.28
C ALA A 170 -1.51 -15.34 3.40
N THR A 171 -2.49 -16.22 3.60
CA THR A 171 -3.80 -15.99 3.00
C THR A 171 -4.48 -14.78 3.66
N PRO A 172 -5.37 -14.04 2.94
CA PRO A 172 -6.11 -12.93 3.53
C PRO A 172 -6.82 -13.30 4.84
N LYS A 173 -7.46 -14.48 4.86
CA LYS A 173 -8.14 -15.00 6.06
C LYS A 173 -7.19 -15.30 7.22
N GLN A 174 -6.04 -15.94 6.96
CA GLN A 174 -5.03 -16.19 8.00
C GLN A 174 -4.47 -14.89 8.57
N HIS A 175 -4.25 -13.88 7.71
CA HIS A 175 -3.83 -12.56 8.14
C HIS A 175 -4.83 -11.97 9.12
N ASP A 176 -6.12 -11.91 8.76
CA ASP A 176 -7.14 -11.27 9.59
C ASP A 176 -7.34 -11.99 10.93
N ILE A 177 -7.33 -13.34 10.95
CA ILE A 177 -7.37 -14.12 12.18
C ILE A 177 -6.17 -13.80 13.08
N ASN A 178 -4.95 -13.77 12.54
CA ASN A 178 -3.76 -13.49 13.31
C ASN A 178 -3.76 -12.06 13.87
N CYS A 179 -4.16 -11.07 13.07
CA CYS A 179 -4.27 -9.68 13.53
C CYS A 179 -5.31 -9.54 14.65
N LEU A 180 -6.46 -10.23 14.58
CA LEU A 180 -7.47 -10.24 15.64
C LEU A 180 -6.95 -10.84 16.95
N LEU A 181 -6.18 -11.93 16.88
CA LEU A 181 -5.61 -12.58 18.06
C LEU A 181 -4.58 -11.68 18.77
N TYR A 182 -3.82 -10.87 18.03
CA TYR A 182 -2.85 -9.94 18.62
C TYR A 182 -3.46 -8.63 19.13
N THR A 183 -4.63 -8.23 18.63
CA THR A 183 -5.32 -6.98 19.04
C THR A 183 -6.42 -7.20 20.07
N SER A 184 -6.84 -8.44 20.31
CA SER A 184 -7.77 -8.77 21.39
C SER A 184 -7.04 -8.71 22.74
N PRO A 185 -7.56 -7.97 23.76
CA PRO A 185 -6.96 -7.98 25.08
C PRO A 185 -6.90 -9.43 25.60
N SER A 186 -5.72 -9.83 26.05
CA SER A 186 -5.53 -11.16 26.67
C SER A 186 -6.43 -11.28 27.89
N PRO A 187 -7.05 -12.45 28.15
CA PRO A 187 -7.76 -12.69 29.41
C PRO A 187 -6.91 -12.46 30.68
N ARG A 188 -5.59 -12.25 30.53
CA ARG A 188 -4.66 -11.93 31.60
C ARG A 188 -4.56 -10.42 31.91
N ASP A 189 -5.07 -9.54 31.02
CA ASP A 189 -5.01 -8.09 31.19
C ASP A 189 -6.24 -7.53 31.92
N THR A 190 -7.15 -8.39 32.39
CA THR A 190 -8.35 -8.07 33.17
C THR A 190 -8.22 -8.41 34.67
N ARG A 191 -7.01 -8.24 35.25
CA ARG A 191 -6.84 -8.33 36.69
C ARG A 191 -6.31 -7.06 37.30
#